data_738c427e4b21d48e3526f6166260dd26
#
_entry.id   738c427e4b21d48e3526f6166260dd26
#
_cell.length_a   1.000
_cell.length_b   1.000
_cell.length_c   1.000
_cell.angle_alpha   90.00
_cell.angle_beta   90.00
_cell.angle_gamma   90.00
#
_symmetry.space_group_name_H-M   'P 1'
#
loop_
_entity.id
_entity.type
_entity.pdbx_description
1 polymer ?
#
loop_
_entity_poly.entity_id
_entity_poly.type
_entity_poly.pdbx_seq_one_letter_code
_entity_poly.pdbx_strand_id
1 'polypeptide(L)'
;MAITRIGPNQSINLASNITGTLPTGNGGTGATSFAPGKVLQVQHQEITTTVETSSSSFTDTGFSLAITPASTSSKILCVVNLQSLGKAASTTSALSVRIVRTSTDIGRTTNMMYTLAGSTYQTASIVKLDSPSTTSATTYKVTFKNRESNAVHFNAYTGDTSTFTLYEIGA
;
A
#
# COMPACT_ATOMS: atom_id res chain seq x y z
N MET A 1 -21.41 -6.60 52.07
CA MET A 1 -21.06 -5.14 52.04
C MET A 1 -21.90 -4.52 50.93
N ALA A 2 -22.79 -3.58 51.25
CA ALA A 2 -23.64 -2.95 50.24
C ALA A 2 -22.82 -1.98 49.42
N ILE A 3 -22.88 -2.05 48.09
CA ILE A 3 -22.23 -1.08 47.19
C ILE A 3 -22.99 0.22 47.32
N THR A 4 -22.33 1.22 47.92
CA THR A 4 -22.88 2.57 48.02
C THR A 4 -22.99 3.16 46.62
N ARG A 5 -24.16 3.59 46.20
CA ARG A 5 -24.36 4.31 44.93
C ARG A 5 -23.46 5.54 44.90
N ILE A 6 -22.67 5.66 43.84
CA ILE A 6 -21.89 6.88 43.58
C ILE A 6 -22.88 8.01 43.31
N GLY A 7 -22.80 9.11 44.06
CA GLY A 7 -23.67 10.28 43.87
C GLY A 7 -23.44 10.97 42.52
N PRO A 8 -24.38 11.82 42.06
CA PRO A 8 -24.35 12.41 40.72
C PRO A 8 -23.13 13.33 40.42
N ASN A 9 -22.35 13.70 41.43
CA ASN A 9 -21.19 14.56 41.30
C ASN A 9 -19.86 13.88 41.71
N GLN A 10 -19.82 12.55 41.80
CA GLN A 10 -18.61 11.81 42.09
C GLN A 10 -17.97 11.29 40.81
N SER A 11 -16.74 11.69 40.56
CA SER A 11 -15.95 11.14 39.44
C SER A 11 -15.42 9.77 39.79
N ILE A 12 -15.56 8.84 38.86
CA ILE A 12 -14.96 7.49 38.93
C ILE A 12 -13.63 7.53 38.20
N ASN A 13 -12.56 7.11 38.84
CA ASN A 13 -11.31 6.87 38.14
C ASN A 13 -11.42 5.53 37.39
N LEU A 14 -11.70 5.58 36.11
CA LEU A 14 -11.86 4.41 35.25
C LEU A 14 -10.56 3.60 35.12
N ALA A 15 -9.40 4.23 35.31
CA ALA A 15 -8.12 3.52 35.21
C ALA A 15 -7.85 2.59 36.39
N SER A 16 -8.47 2.87 37.57
CA SER A 16 -8.27 2.08 38.80
C SER A 16 -9.51 1.33 39.31
N ASN A 17 -10.70 1.76 38.89
CA ASN A 17 -11.95 1.26 39.46
C ASN A 17 -12.71 0.30 38.54
N ILE A 18 -12.22 0.02 37.35
CA ILE A 18 -12.80 -0.99 36.43
C ILE A 18 -11.81 -2.13 36.26
N THR A 19 -12.24 -3.32 36.69
CA THR A 19 -11.54 -4.57 36.42
C THR A 19 -12.38 -5.41 35.48
N GLY A 20 -11.75 -5.98 34.43
CA GLY A 20 -12.44 -6.80 33.45
C GLY A 20 -12.92 -6.00 32.22
N THR A 21 -13.95 -6.51 31.57
CA THR A 21 -14.49 -5.96 30.31
C THR A 21 -15.61 -4.95 30.58
N LEU A 22 -15.47 -3.73 30.09
CA LEU A 22 -16.58 -2.78 30.06
C LEU A 22 -17.52 -3.15 28.91
N PRO A 23 -18.83 -3.43 29.16
CA PRO A 23 -19.79 -3.76 28.12
C PRO A 23 -19.94 -2.66 27.07
N THR A 24 -20.19 -3.04 25.81
CA THR A 24 -20.38 -2.10 24.70
C THR A 24 -21.55 -1.13 24.93
N GLY A 25 -22.63 -1.55 25.60
CA GLY A 25 -23.74 -0.69 25.98
C GLY A 25 -23.37 0.45 26.95
N ASN A 26 -22.21 0.36 27.61
CA ASN A 26 -21.69 1.37 28.54
C ASN A 26 -20.47 2.11 27.93
N GLY A 27 -20.30 2.06 26.61
CA GLY A 27 -19.20 2.71 25.89
C GLY A 27 -17.90 1.91 25.90
N GLY A 28 -17.90 0.66 26.35
CA GLY A 28 -16.74 -0.21 26.28
C GLY A 28 -16.59 -0.89 24.91
N THR A 29 -15.42 -1.49 24.68
CA THR A 29 -15.13 -2.24 23.46
C THR A 29 -15.62 -3.69 23.52
N GLY A 30 -16.11 -4.15 24.68
CA GLY A 30 -16.49 -5.55 24.89
C GLY A 30 -15.33 -6.52 25.06
N ALA A 31 -14.11 -6.01 25.16
CA ALA A 31 -12.89 -6.81 25.30
C ALA A 31 -11.99 -6.30 26.43
N THR A 32 -11.22 -7.19 27.04
CA THR A 32 -10.21 -6.85 28.06
C THR A 32 -9.00 -6.15 27.50
N SER A 33 -8.77 -6.32 26.18
CA SER A 33 -7.80 -5.56 25.40
C SER A 33 -8.46 -5.16 24.08
N PHE A 34 -8.42 -3.88 23.75
CA PHE A 34 -8.87 -3.38 22.46
C PHE A 34 -7.65 -3.26 21.54
N ALA A 35 -7.53 -4.19 20.64
CA ALA A 35 -6.52 -4.16 19.57
C ALA A 35 -7.23 -4.18 18.21
N PRO A 36 -7.88 -3.07 17.77
CA PRO A 36 -8.37 -3.01 16.40
C PRO A 36 -7.18 -3.08 15.46
N GLY A 37 -7.32 -3.81 14.36
CA GLY A 37 -6.41 -3.66 13.23
C GLY A 37 -6.36 -2.19 12.86
N LYS A 38 -5.22 -1.54 13.00
CA LYS A 38 -5.06 -0.10 12.80
C LYS A 38 -3.95 0.18 11.80
N VAL A 39 -4.10 1.25 11.06
CA VAL A 39 -2.99 1.80 10.28
C VAL A 39 -2.02 2.44 11.27
N LEU A 40 -0.81 1.91 11.36
CA LEU A 40 0.23 2.36 12.28
C LEU A 40 1.08 3.48 11.69
N GLN A 41 1.38 3.38 10.39
CA GLN A 41 2.11 4.40 9.64
C GLN A 41 1.76 4.33 8.16
N VAL A 42 2.02 5.43 7.45
CA VAL A 42 1.84 5.55 6.01
C VAL A 42 3.12 6.13 5.41
N GLN A 43 3.61 5.53 4.33
CA GLN A 43 4.66 6.08 3.48
C GLN A 43 4.06 6.33 2.10
N HIS A 44 4.37 7.47 1.50
CA HIS A 44 3.78 7.89 0.24
C HIS A 44 4.82 8.56 -0.66
N GLN A 45 4.72 8.29 -1.96
CA GLN A 45 5.53 8.92 -3.00
C GLN A 45 4.66 9.20 -4.21
N GLU A 46 4.89 10.35 -4.82
CA GLU A 46 4.30 10.75 -6.09
C GLU A 46 5.39 10.89 -7.16
N ILE A 47 5.04 10.57 -8.40
CA ILE A 47 5.85 10.86 -9.59
C ILE A 47 4.94 11.61 -10.57
N THR A 48 5.39 12.80 -10.98
CA THR A 48 4.67 13.69 -11.92
C THR A 48 5.35 13.77 -13.27
N THR A 49 6.54 13.19 -13.40
CA THR A 49 7.29 13.13 -14.66
C THR A 49 6.98 11.86 -15.43
N THR A 50 7.07 11.91 -16.74
CA THR A 50 6.97 10.70 -17.58
C THR A 50 8.10 9.74 -17.24
N VAL A 51 7.74 8.48 -17.03
CA VAL A 51 8.70 7.38 -16.83
C VAL A 51 8.52 6.38 -17.96
N GLU A 52 9.62 6.07 -18.64
CA GLU A 52 9.61 5.22 -19.84
C GLU A 52 10.59 4.06 -19.73
N THR A 53 10.26 2.94 -20.36
CA THR A 53 11.18 1.83 -20.60
C THR A 53 10.88 1.15 -21.93
N SER A 54 11.94 0.69 -22.61
CA SER A 54 11.85 -0.24 -23.75
C SER A 54 12.42 -1.63 -23.39
N SER A 55 12.82 -1.83 -22.14
CA SER A 55 13.47 -3.06 -21.70
C SER A 55 12.51 -4.24 -21.63
N SER A 56 12.93 -5.41 -22.12
CA SER A 56 12.28 -6.68 -21.89
C SER A 56 12.58 -7.27 -20.50
N SER A 57 13.54 -6.70 -19.79
CA SER A 57 13.81 -6.99 -18.37
C SER A 57 13.18 -5.92 -17.47
N PHE A 58 12.83 -6.29 -16.24
CA PHE A 58 12.26 -5.33 -15.29
C PHE A 58 13.25 -4.23 -14.93
N THR A 59 12.85 -2.98 -15.12
CA THR A 59 13.60 -1.76 -14.79
C THR A 59 12.89 -0.98 -13.69
N ASP A 60 13.63 -0.18 -12.93
CA ASP A 60 13.06 0.66 -11.87
C ASP A 60 12.18 1.76 -12.47
N THR A 61 11.08 2.05 -11.79
CA THR A 61 10.17 3.15 -12.14
C THR A 61 10.52 4.46 -11.43
N GLY A 62 11.44 4.42 -10.47
CA GLY A 62 11.69 5.51 -9.52
C GLY A 62 10.82 5.44 -8.26
N PHE A 63 9.77 4.62 -8.21
CA PHE A 63 9.05 4.34 -6.97
C PHE A 63 9.86 3.44 -6.06
N SER A 64 10.28 3.99 -4.92
CA SER A 64 11.04 3.27 -3.90
C SER A 64 10.73 3.85 -2.52
N LEU A 65 10.03 3.09 -1.68
CA LEU A 65 9.67 3.48 -0.33
C LEU A 65 10.25 2.50 0.69
N ALA A 66 10.79 3.03 1.78
CA ALA A 66 11.20 2.25 2.92
C ALA A 66 10.18 2.39 4.05
N ILE A 67 9.89 1.29 4.75
CA ILE A 67 9.04 1.25 5.92
C ILE A 67 9.69 0.35 6.97
N THR A 68 9.61 0.76 8.24
CA THR A 68 10.11 -0.03 9.38
C THR A 68 8.90 -0.53 10.17
N PRO A 69 8.50 -1.80 10.03
CA PRO A 69 7.31 -2.30 10.71
C PRO A 69 7.49 -2.29 12.23
N ALA A 70 6.45 -1.91 12.96
CA ALA A 70 6.43 -1.87 14.42
C ALA A 70 6.42 -3.27 15.05
N SER A 71 5.96 -4.29 14.30
CA SER A 71 5.90 -5.68 14.75
C SER A 71 6.21 -6.64 13.60
N THR A 72 6.76 -7.81 13.93
CA THR A 72 6.93 -8.92 12.97
C THR A 72 5.59 -9.49 12.47
N SER A 73 4.50 -9.25 13.20
CA SER A 73 3.13 -9.64 12.79
C SER A 73 2.43 -8.59 11.92
N SER A 74 2.97 -7.36 11.83
CA SER A 74 2.42 -6.31 10.98
C SER A 74 2.37 -6.73 9.51
N LYS A 75 1.33 -6.25 8.81
CA LYS A 75 1.16 -6.39 7.35
C LYS A 75 1.45 -5.06 6.68
N ILE A 76 1.96 -5.11 5.47
CA ILE A 76 2.16 -3.92 4.64
C ILE A 76 1.22 -3.98 3.44
N LEU A 77 0.26 -3.06 3.40
CA LEU A 77 -0.59 -2.87 2.23
C LEU A 77 0.11 -1.92 1.26
N CYS A 78 0.49 -2.46 0.11
CA CYS A 78 1.07 -1.72 -1.01
C CYS A 78 -0.03 -1.32 -1.98
N VAL A 79 -0.15 -0.04 -2.30
CA VAL A 79 -1.10 0.51 -3.27
C VAL A 79 -0.34 1.33 -4.29
N VAL A 80 -0.39 0.91 -5.54
CA VAL A 80 0.24 1.58 -6.69
C VAL A 80 -0.84 2.03 -7.65
N ASN A 81 -0.86 3.29 -8.01
CA ASN A 81 -1.71 3.83 -9.06
C ASN A 81 -0.83 4.45 -10.14
N LEU A 82 -0.97 3.98 -11.37
CA LEU A 82 -0.24 4.47 -12.53
C LEU A 82 -1.21 5.19 -13.47
N GLN A 83 -0.92 6.47 -13.73
CA GLN A 83 -1.70 7.30 -14.64
C GLN A 83 -1.12 7.22 -16.06
N SER A 84 -2.00 7.30 -17.05
CA SER A 84 -1.64 7.31 -18.49
C SER A 84 -0.57 6.26 -18.85
N LEU A 85 -0.77 5.04 -18.31
CA LEU A 85 0.04 3.90 -18.63
C LEU A 85 -0.21 3.51 -20.09
N GLY A 86 0.81 3.55 -20.91
CA GLY A 86 0.57 3.37 -22.33
C GLY A 86 1.80 3.33 -23.22
N LYS A 87 1.52 3.53 -24.51
CA LYS A 87 2.50 3.68 -25.58
C LYS A 87 2.02 4.71 -26.60
N ALA A 88 2.95 5.43 -27.20
CA ALA A 88 2.67 6.43 -28.23
C ALA A 88 2.77 5.88 -29.66
N ALA A 89 3.43 4.76 -29.89
CA ALA A 89 3.74 4.21 -31.20
C ALA A 89 2.81 3.05 -31.60
N SER A 90 2.61 2.87 -32.89
CA SER A 90 1.84 1.76 -33.48
C SER A 90 2.65 0.47 -33.50
N THR A 91 3.10 0.01 -32.34
CA THR A 91 3.90 -1.22 -32.15
C THR A 91 3.20 -2.15 -31.18
N THR A 92 3.45 -3.45 -31.29
CA THR A 92 2.99 -4.38 -30.26
C THR A 92 3.68 -4.08 -28.95
N SER A 93 2.92 -4.07 -27.87
CA SER A 93 3.43 -3.85 -26.52
C SER A 93 2.71 -4.74 -25.52
N ALA A 94 3.48 -5.28 -24.58
CA ALA A 94 2.99 -6.15 -23.51
C ALA A 94 3.64 -5.74 -22.20
N LEU A 95 3.05 -4.73 -21.57
CA LEU A 95 3.58 -4.12 -20.35
C LEU A 95 3.25 -4.98 -19.13
N SER A 96 4.25 -5.19 -18.31
CA SER A 96 4.12 -5.86 -17.02
C SER A 96 4.71 -4.99 -15.92
N VAL A 97 4.03 -4.94 -14.79
CA VAL A 97 4.46 -4.21 -13.59
C VAL A 97 4.54 -5.20 -12.42
N ARG A 98 5.46 -4.98 -11.51
CA ARG A 98 5.56 -5.75 -10.27
C ARG A 98 5.97 -4.87 -9.09
N ILE A 99 5.59 -5.31 -7.89
CA ILE A 99 6.08 -4.78 -6.62
C ILE A 99 7.15 -5.75 -6.09
N VAL A 100 8.28 -5.21 -5.69
CA VAL A 100 9.43 -5.95 -5.17
C VAL A 100 9.70 -5.50 -3.74
N ARG A 101 9.77 -6.43 -2.79
CA ARG A 101 10.27 -6.20 -1.44
C ARG A 101 11.74 -6.58 -1.41
N THR A 102 12.62 -5.60 -1.21
CA THR A 102 14.08 -5.78 -1.27
C THR A 102 14.52 -6.40 -2.60
N SER A 103 14.48 -7.72 -2.74
CA SER A 103 14.78 -8.47 -3.96
C SER A 103 13.68 -9.48 -4.33
N THR A 104 12.65 -9.64 -3.47
CA THR A 104 11.58 -10.63 -3.64
C THR A 104 10.41 -10.02 -4.39
N ASP A 105 9.99 -10.64 -5.48
CA ASP A 105 8.75 -10.30 -6.19
C ASP A 105 7.56 -10.69 -5.30
N ILE A 106 6.79 -9.71 -4.83
CA ILE A 106 5.64 -9.94 -3.94
C ILE A 106 4.29 -9.78 -4.66
N GLY A 107 4.30 -9.21 -5.84
CA GLY A 107 3.09 -9.02 -6.64
C GLY A 107 3.41 -8.55 -8.04
N ARG A 108 2.91 -9.30 -9.02
CA ARG A 108 3.13 -9.02 -10.45
C ARG A 108 1.82 -9.01 -11.20
N THR A 109 1.69 -8.05 -12.10
CA THR A 109 0.67 -8.05 -13.14
C THR A 109 1.36 -8.17 -14.48
N THR A 110 1.13 -9.27 -15.19
CA THR A 110 1.66 -9.52 -16.54
C THR A 110 0.64 -9.07 -17.58
N ASN A 111 1.15 -8.51 -18.67
CA ASN A 111 0.29 -8.01 -19.76
C ASN A 111 -0.81 -7.06 -19.27
N MET A 112 -0.47 -6.20 -18.28
CA MET A 112 -1.38 -5.16 -17.77
C MET A 112 -1.94 -4.29 -18.91
N MET A 113 -1.14 -4.09 -19.93
CA MET A 113 -1.53 -3.55 -21.21
C MET A 113 -0.96 -4.45 -22.31
N TYR A 114 -1.83 -4.98 -23.16
CA TYR A 114 -1.44 -5.66 -24.37
C TYR A 114 -2.17 -5.03 -25.55
N THR A 115 -1.42 -4.57 -26.54
CA THR A 115 -1.98 -3.90 -27.71
C THR A 115 -1.13 -4.11 -28.95
N LEU A 116 -1.78 -4.30 -30.08
CA LEU A 116 -1.13 -4.64 -31.36
C LEU A 116 -0.78 -3.41 -32.19
N ALA A 117 -1.64 -2.40 -32.19
CA ALA A 117 -1.46 -1.18 -33.01
C ALA A 117 -2.11 0.05 -32.35
N GLY A 118 -1.66 1.23 -32.74
CA GLY A 118 -2.17 2.51 -32.26
C GLY A 118 -1.63 2.95 -30.90
N SER A 119 -1.82 4.20 -30.57
CA SER A 119 -1.57 4.73 -29.24
C SER A 119 -2.62 4.24 -28.27
N THR A 120 -2.24 3.87 -27.07
CA THR A 120 -3.14 3.39 -26.04
C THR A 120 -2.68 3.92 -24.69
N TYR A 121 -3.62 4.48 -23.92
CA TYR A 121 -3.39 5.00 -22.58
C TYR A 121 -4.48 4.52 -21.65
N GLN A 122 -4.12 4.12 -20.46
CA GLN A 122 -5.03 3.68 -19.41
C GLN A 122 -4.49 3.99 -18.02
N THR A 123 -5.37 4.03 -17.04
CA THR A 123 -4.98 4.07 -15.63
C THR A 123 -4.97 2.64 -15.10
N ALA A 124 -3.99 2.32 -14.27
CA ALA A 124 -3.86 1.00 -13.67
C ALA A 124 -3.56 1.10 -12.19
N SER A 125 -4.15 0.18 -11.42
CA SER A 125 -3.92 0.08 -9.98
C SER A 125 -3.48 -1.33 -9.63
N ILE A 126 -2.49 -1.44 -8.73
CA ILE A 126 -2.02 -2.70 -8.15
C ILE A 126 -2.10 -2.58 -6.65
N VAL A 127 -2.82 -3.51 -6.02
CA VAL A 127 -2.94 -3.60 -4.58
C VAL A 127 -2.39 -4.93 -4.11
N LYS A 128 -1.50 -4.91 -3.13
CA LYS A 128 -0.90 -6.12 -2.55
C LYS A 128 -0.75 -5.98 -1.03
N LEU A 129 -1.26 -6.95 -0.30
CA LEU A 129 -0.97 -7.12 1.13
C LEU A 129 0.21 -8.07 1.28
N ASP A 130 1.27 -7.61 1.94
CA ASP A 130 2.49 -8.35 2.20
C ASP A 130 2.71 -8.60 3.69
N SER A 131 3.49 -9.63 4.01
CA SER A 131 3.89 -10.01 5.37
C SER A 131 5.41 -10.04 5.43
N PRO A 132 6.07 -8.92 5.76
CA PRO A 132 7.53 -8.84 5.76
C PRO A 132 8.17 -9.64 6.91
N SER A 133 7.43 -9.90 7.98
CA SER A 133 7.85 -10.67 9.16
C SER A 133 9.15 -10.16 9.78
N THR A 134 9.34 -8.84 9.80
CA THR A 134 10.53 -8.16 10.33
C THR A 134 10.16 -6.81 10.94
N THR A 135 10.99 -6.34 11.86
CA THR A 135 10.98 -4.97 12.39
C THR A 135 12.15 -4.13 11.86
N SER A 136 12.90 -4.65 10.89
CA SER A 136 13.97 -3.90 10.22
C SER A 136 13.41 -3.08 9.07
N ALA A 137 14.10 -1.99 8.73
CA ALA A 137 13.76 -1.17 7.57
C ALA A 137 13.72 -2.04 6.30
N THR A 138 12.59 -2.00 5.62
CA THR A 138 12.30 -2.83 4.45
C THR A 138 11.91 -1.93 3.28
N THR A 139 12.61 -2.06 2.17
CA THR A 139 12.37 -1.26 0.97
C THR A 139 11.43 -2.00 0.01
N TYR A 140 10.41 -1.30 -0.46
CA TYR A 140 9.49 -1.71 -1.51
C TYR A 140 9.71 -0.86 -2.74
N LYS A 141 9.77 -1.50 -3.91
CA LYS A 141 9.97 -0.84 -5.21
C LYS A 141 8.90 -1.29 -6.20
N VAL A 142 8.60 -0.40 -7.14
CA VAL A 142 7.83 -0.73 -8.34
C VAL A 142 8.77 -0.82 -9.51
N THR A 143 8.69 -1.90 -10.28
CA THR A 143 9.46 -2.09 -11.50
C THR A 143 8.54 -2.51 -12.65
N PHE A 144 8.91 -2.15 -13.86
CA PHE A 144 8.11 -2.44 -15.04
C PHE A 144 8.98 -2.88 -16.23
N LYS A 145 8.34 -3.51 -17.21
CA LYS A 145 8.99 -3.93 -18.44
C LYS A 145 8.01 -3.99 -19.60
N ASN A 146 8.49 -3.95 -20.82
CA ASN A 146 7.74 -4.34 -22.01
C ASN A 146 8.34 -5.58 -22.63
N ARG A 147 7.58 -6.67 -22.71
CA ARG A 147 8.04 -7.94 -23.31
C ARG A 147 8.48 -7.78 -24.78
N GLU A 148 7.86 -6.86 -25.49
CA GLU A 148 8.10 -6.62 -26.93
C GLU A 148 9.22 -5.60 -27.21
N SER A 149 9.93 -5.17 -26.18
CA SER A 149 11.09 -4.24 -26.27
C SER A 149 10.80 -2.91 -27.00
N ASN A 150 9.55 -2.47 -27.01
CA ASN A 150 9.14 -1.14 -27.49
C ASN A 150 8.96 -0.18 -26.33
N ALA A 151 8.98 1.14 -26.59
CA ALA A 151 8.77 2.13 -25.54
C ALA A 151 7.37 2.06 -24.95
N VAL A 152 7.29 1.94 -23.64
CA VAL A 152 6.08 2.05 -22.84
C VAL A 152 6.34 3.00 -21.67
N HIS A 153 5.32 3.71 -21.23
CA HIS A 153 5.46 4.74 -20.21
C HIS A 153 4.23 4.86 -19.33
N PHE A 154 4.38 5.58 -18.23
CA PHE A 154 3.28 6.16 -17.47
C PHE A 154 3.54 7.66 -17.24
N ASN A 155 2.52 8.41 -16.81
CA ASN A 155 2.49 9.87 -16.77
C ASN A 155 2.82 10.47 -18.15
N ALA A 156 2.07 10.05 -19.16
CA ALA A 156 2.29 10.49 -20.55
C ALA A 156 1.96 11.96 -20.77
N TYR A 157 1.12 12.55 -19.94
CA TYR A 157 0.61 13.89 -20.12
C TYR A 157 0.99 14.80 -18.94
N THR A 158 1.10 16.11 -19.23
CA THR A 158 1.33 17.13 -18.21
C THR A 158 0.17 17.13 -17.21
N GLY A 159 0.50 17.05 -15.93
CA GLY A 159 -0.48 16.99 -14.84
C GLY A 159 -0.82 15.58 -14.37
N ASP A 160 -0.39 14.55 -15.10
CA ASP A 160 -0.50 13.19 -14.59
C ASP A 160 0.33 13.01 -13.31
N THR A 161 -0.26 12.33 -12.33
CA THR A 161 0.41 12.00 -11.08
C THR A 161 0.16 10.53 -10.76
N SER A 162 1.22 9.73 -10.84
CA SER A 162 1.21 8.35 -10.36
C SER A 162 1.64 8.29 -8.90
N THR A 163 1.07 7.36 -8.14
CA THR A 163 1.30 7.27 -6.69
C THR A 163 1.70 5.87 -6.25
N PHE A 164 2.54 5.81 -5.23
CA PHE A 164 2.85 4.59 -4.50
C PHE A 164 2.70 4.85 -3.00
N THR A 165 1.87 4.05 -2.34
CA THR A 165 1.59 4.20 -0.91
C THR A 165 1.77 2.86 -0.20
N LEU A 166 2.43 2.89 0.94
CA LEU A 166 2.54 1.78 1.88
C LEU A 166 1.76 2.13 3.15
N TYR A 167 0.92 1.22 3.59
CA TYR A 167 0.22 1.30 4.88
C TYR A 167 0.68 0.14 5.76
N GLU A 168 1.18 0.43 6.94
CA GLU A 168 1.38 -0.62 7.95
C GLU A 168 0.06 -0.89 8.66
N ILE A 169 -0.38 -2.13 8.59
CA ILE A 169 -1.57 -2.63 9.29
C ILE A 169 -1.09 -3.42 10.51
N GLY A 170 -1.41 -2.92 11.69
CA GLY A 170 -1.14 -3.61 12.95
C GLY A 170 -2.01 -4.86 13.10
N ALA A 171 -1.42 -5.93 13.63
CA ALA A 171 -2.12 -7.15 14.01
C ALA A 171 -2.67 -7.04 15.43
#